data_5b416244de2ff6d07e86e248b8290b37
#
_entry.id   5b416244de2ff6d07e86e248b8290b37
#
_cell.length_a   1.000
_cell.length_b   1.000
_cell.length_c   1.000
_cell.angle_alpha   90.00
_cell.angle_beta   90.00
_cell.angle_gamma   90.00
#
_symmetry.space_group_name_H-M   'P 1'
#
loop_
_entity.id
_entity.type
_entity.pdbx_description
1 polymer ?
#
loop_
_entity_poly.entity_id
_entity_poly.type
_entity_poly.pdbx_seq_one_letter_code
_entity_poly.pdbx_strand_id
1 'polypeptide(L)'
;MSTFLRRITFLALTIVLCAPFAIESALGQLPQPKAPAPKTAPDPLDRGTPDGTIFGFLEAAQSGNYAIAAQYLQMSPARRQTNGEALAQKLKTVMDIAFAGNLKPSREPEGTPQEGVPGDRQKLGTMSSGDVEADLELVRVSDANAGKIWLIASDTLTKVPEL
;
A
#
# COMPACT_ATOMS: atom_id res chain seq x y z
N MET A 1 -23.61 -39.06 67.19
CA MET A 1 -23.57 -40.49 67.50
C MET A 1 -22.49 -41.09 66.65
N SER A 2 -21.47 -41.49 67.34
CA SER A 2 -20.59 -42.66 67.25
C SER A 2 -19.61 -42.62 66.07
N THR A 3 -18.35 -42.22 66.32
CA THR A 3 -17.22 -43.00 66.85
C THR A 3 -16.91 -44.27 66.10
N PHE A 4 -15.69 -44.32 65.53
CA PHE A 4 -14.66 -45.32 65.74
C PHE A 4 -13.57 -45.06 64.69
N LEU A 5 -12.48 -44.43 64.91
CA LEU A 5 -11.25 -44.74 65.63
C LEU A 5 -10.77 -46.21 65.43
N ARG A 6 -9.70 -46.41 64.68
CA ARG A 6 -8.57 -47.28 65.02
C ARG A 6 -7.66 -47.48 63.78
N ARG A 7 -6.51 -46.93 63.86
CA ARG A 7 -5.20 -47.53 64.25
C ARG A 7 -4.49 -48.35 63.17
N ILE A 8 -3.35 -47.83 62.80
CA ILE A 8 -2.01 -48.40 62.86
C ILE A 8 -1.68 -49.29 61.65
N THR A 9 -0.62 -49.03 60.87
CA THR A 9 0.77 -49.36 61.21
C THR A 9 1.73 -48.84 60.16
N PHE A 10 2.85 -48.39 60.60
CA PHE A 10 4.11 -48.10 59.89
C PHE A 10 4.48 -49.16 58.88
N LEU A 11 4.83 -48.78 57.65
CA LEU A 11 5.86 -49.43 56.89
C LEU A 11 6.64 -48.37 56.09
N ALA A 12 7.83 -48.13 56.55
CA ALA A 12 8.84 -47.38 55.82
C ALA A 12 9.22 -48.17 54.57
N LEU A 13 8.97 -47.64 53.40
CA LEU A 13 9.56 -48.09 52.15
C LEU A 13 10.23 -46.92 51.46
N THR A 14 11.54 -46.96 51.57
CA THR A 14 12.49 -46.11 50.87
C THR A 14 12.29 -46.24 49.37
N ILE A 15 11.66 -45.27 48.74
CA ILE A 15 11.64 -45.16 47.26
C ILE A 15 12.73 -44.18 46.88
N VAL A 16 13.76 -44.73 46.31
CA VAL A 16 14.86 -44.08 45.63
C VAL A 16 14.31 -43.09 44.61
N LEU A 17 14.64 -41.82 44.82
CA LEU A 17 14.34 -40.71 43.96
C LEU A 17 15.15 -40.85 42.65
N CYS A 18 14.56 -41.48 41.64
CA CYS A 18 15.09 -41.48 40.29
C CYS A 18 14.55 -40.21 39.60
N ALA A 19 15.29 -39.12 39.67
CA ALA A 19 15.00 -37.93 38.89
C ALA A 19 15.25 -38.26 37.41
N PRO A 20 14.26 -38.13 36.53
CA PRO A 20 14.53 -38.12 35.11
C PRO A 20 15.23 -36.80 34.77
N PHE A 21 16.49 -36.89 34.38
CA PHE A 21 17.23 -35.85 33.73
C PHE A 21 16.44 -35.53 32.41
N ALA A 22 15.62 -34.49 32.41
CA ALA A 22 15.07 -33.91 31.21
C ALA A 22 16.24 -33.26 30.45
N ILE A 23 16.78 -33.99 29.49
CA ILE A 23 17.63 -33.42 28.47
C ILE A 23 16.72 -32.56 27.61
N GLU A 24 16.61 -31.28 27.93
CA GLU A 24 16.05 -30.29 27.02
C GLU A 24 16.97 -30.24 25.80
N SER A 25 16.55 -30.93 24.74
CA SER A 25 17.14 -30.80 23.42
C SER A 25 16.89 -29.41 22.95
N ALA A 26 17.85 -28.52 23.17
CA ALA A 26 17.93 -27.24 22.48
C ALA A 26 18.16 -27.52 20.98
N LEU A 27 17.10 -27.94 20.28
CA LEU A 27 17.06 -27.91 18.83
C LEU A 27 17.06 -26.45 18.46
N GLY A 28 18.26 -25.93 18.16
CA GLY A 28 18.42 -24.61 17.56
C GLY A 28 17.46 -24.49 16.40
N GLN A 29 16.48 -23.57 16.51
CA GLN A 29 15.63 -23.20 15.40
C GLN A 29 16.52 -22.65 14.30
N LEU A 30 16.78 -23.47 13.28
CA LEU A 30 17.34 -23.00 12.03
C LEU A 30 16.44 -21.87 11.53
N PRO A 31 17.00 -20.74 11.05
CA PRO A 31 16.19 -19.68 10.47
C PRO A 31 15.34 -20.30 9.36
N GLN A 32 14.04 -20.37 9.57
CA GLN A 32 13.13 -20.79 8.50
C GLN A 32 13.27 -19.79 7.35
N PRO A 33 13.51 -20.25 6.11
CA PRO A 33 13.47 -19.39 4.96
C PRO A 33 12.12 -18.66 4.99
N LYS A 34 12.16 -17.32 5.08
CA LYS A 34 10.96 -16.49 5.01
C LYS A 34 10.21 -16.89 3.76
N ALA A 35 9.02 -17.47 3.92
CA ALA A 35 8.18 -17.86 2.80
C ALA A 35 8.09 -16.67 1.83
N PRO A 36 8.23 -16.88 0.51
CA PRO A 36 8.05 -15.81 -0.46
C PRO A 36 6.70 -15.15 -0.19
N ALA A 37 6.70 -13.81 -0.09
CA ALA A 37 5.46 -13.07 0.05
C ALA A 37 4.49 -13.51 -1.08
N PRO A 38 3.19 -13.68 -0.78
CA PRO A 38 2.21 -14.03 -1.80
C PRO A 38 2.39 -13.07 -2.98
N LYS A 39 2.60 -13.61 -4.18
CA LYS A 39 2.63 -12.79 -5.38
C LYS A 39 1.24 -12.18 -5.54
N THR A 40 1.10 -10.91 -5.20
CA THR A 40 -0.10 -10.13 -5.47
C THR A 40 -0.38 -10.20 -6.98
N ALA A 41 -1.62 -10.40 -7.37
CA ALA A 41 -1.99 -10.41 -8.78
C ALA A 41 -1.57 -9.06 -9.42
N PRO A 42 -1.13 -9.07 -10.69
CA PRO A 42 -0.81 -7.82 -11.38
C PRO A 42 -2.02 -6.88 -11.34
N ASP A 43 -1.77 -5.59 -11.06
CA ASP A 43 -2.84 -4.59 -11.11
C ASP A 43 -3.36 -4.45 -12.55
N PRO A 44 -4.66 -4.67 -12.82
CA PRO A 44 -5.20 -4.59 -14.17
C PRO A 44 -5.13 -3.18 -14.79
N LEU A 45 -4.84 -2.17 -13.97
CA LEU A 45 -4.67 -0.77 -14.39
C LEU A 45 -3.19 -0.36 -14.48
N ASP A 46 -2.25 -1.31 -14.28
CA ASP A 46 -0.80 -1.08 -14.33
C ASP A 46 -0.29 0.08 -13.44
N ARG A 47 -0.92 0.28 -12.28
CA ARG A 47 -0.55 1.34 -11.31
C ARG A 47 0.63 0.96 -10.41
N GLY A 48 1.33 -0.11 -10.73
CA GLY A 48 2.49 -0.58 -9.95
C GLY A 48 3.70 0.35 -10.05
N THR A 49 3.74 1.24 -11.04
CA THR A 49 4.81 2.22 -11.27
C THR A 49 4.24 3.61 -11.50
N PRO A 50 5.02 4.68 -11.25
CA PRO A 50 4.66 6.04 -11.65
C PRO A 50 4.32 6.18 -13.15
N ASP A 51 5.13 5.52 -14.01
CA ASP A 51 4.96 5.49 -15.46
C ASP A 51 3.61 4.88 -15.86
N GLY A 52 3.32 3.66 -15.37
CA GLY A 52 2.05 2.98 -15.62
C GLY A 52 0.83 3.80 -15.16
N THR A 53 0.95 4.46 -13.99
CA THR A 53 -0.12 5.33 -13.48
C THR A 53 -0.41 6.51 -14.38
N ILE A 54 0.62 7.25 -14.82
CA ILE A 54 0.43 8.43 -15.66
C ILE A 54 -0.03 8.05 -17.06
N PHE A 55 0.61 7.07 -17.70
CA PHE A 55 0.23 6.67 -19.05
C PHE A 55 -1.14 5.99 -19.08
N GLY A 56 -1.48 5.16 -18.09
CA GLY A 56 -2.82 4.57 -17.99
C GLY A 56 -3.92 5.62 -17.77
N PHE A 57 -3.65 6.63 -16.93
CA PHE A 57 -4.56 7.79 -16.78
C PHE A 57 -4.76 8.52 -18.12
N LEU A 58 -3.65 8.86 -18.80
CA LEU A 58 -3.70 9.60 -20.06
C LEU A 58 -4.41 8.81 -21.15
N GLU A 59 -4.14 7.53 -21.30
CA GLU A 59 -4.78 6.64 -22.28
C GLU A 59 -6.29 6.54 -22.05
N ALA A 60 -6.71 6.29 -20.80
CA ALA A 60 -8.11 6.24 -20.43
C ALA A 60 -8.83 7.58 -20.73
N ALA A 61 -8.21 8.71 -20.36
CA ALA A 61 -8.77 10.03 -20.58
C ALA A 61 -8.81 10.42 -22.06
N GLN A 62 -7.78 10.07 -22.86
CA GLN A 62 -7.76 10.28 -24.31
C GLN A 62 -8.85 9.48 -25.04
N SER A 63 -9.14 8.28 -24.56
CA SER A 63 -10.22 7.44 -25.06
C SER A 63 -11.60 7.91 -24.62
N GLY A 64 -11.71 9.00 -23.85
CA GLY A 64 -12.95 9.51 -23.27
C GLY A 64 -13.50 8.68 -22.12
N ASN A 65 -12.74 7.68 -21.64
CA ASN A 65 -13.16 6.83 -20.54
C ASN A 65 -12.76 7.43 -19.18
N TYR A 66 -13.43 8.53 -18.82
CA TYR A 66 -13.13 9.26 -17.59
C TYR A 66 -13.48 8.47 -16.31
N ALA A 67 -14.39 7.50 -16.40
CA ALA A 67 -14.68 6.60 -15.29
C ALA A 67 -13.47 5.72 -14.95
N ILE A 68 -12.74 5.22 -15.95
CA ILE A 68 -11.47 4.50 -15.74
C ILE A 68 -10.37 5.49 -15.36
N ALA A 69 -10.25 6.63 -16.01
CA ALA A 69 -9.26 7.64 -15.64
C ALA A 69 -9.37 8.06 -14.16
N ALA A 70 -10.58 8.14 -13.60
CA ALA A 70 -10.81 8.44 -12.20
C ALA A 70 -10.27 7.35 -11.24
N GLN A 71 -9.96 6.13 -11.71
CA GLN A 71 -9.36 5.08 -10.88
C GLN A 71 -7.87 5.33 -10.59
N TYR A 72 -7.24 6.21 -11.32
CA TYR A 72 -5.85 6.63 -11.10
C TYR A 72 -5.74 7.79 -10.11
N LEU A 73 -6.87 8.34 -9.65
CA LEU A 73 -6.92 9.49 -8.75
C LEU A 73 -7.05 9.04 -7.29
N GLN A 74 -6.26 9.62 -6.39
CA GLN A 74 -6.35 9.39 -4.95
C GLN A 74 -7.58 10.10 -4.38
N MET A 75 -8.70 9.40 -4.30
CA MET A 75 -9.94 9.91 -3.73
C MET A 75 -10.79 8.81 -3.09
N SER A 76 -11.70 9.19 -2.20
CA SER A 76 -12.65 8.26 -1.61
C SER A 76 -13.60 7.69 -2.68
N PRO A 77 -14.14 6.46 -2.48
CA PRO A 77 -15.11 5.88 -3.40
C PRO A 77 -16.33 6.78 -3.65
N ALA A 78 -16.85 7.41 -2.62
CA ALA A 78 -17.99 8.32 -2.73
C ALA A 78 -17.66 9.55 -3.61
N ARG A 79 -16.49 10.20 -3.39
CA ARG A 79 -16.05 11.33 -4.21
C ARG A 79 -15.78 10.92 -5.66
N ARG A 80 -15.25 9.70 -5.88
CA ARG A 80 -15.03 9.17 -7.23
C ARG A 80 -16.34 9.01 -8.01
N GLN A 81 -17.39 8.50 -7.35
CA GLN A 81 -18.71 8.36 -7.98
C GLN A 81 -19.36 9.69 -8.34
N THR A 82 -19.19 10.74 -7.53
CA THR A 82 -19.86 12.03 -7.75
C THR A 82 -19.08 12.96 -8.66
N ASN A 83 -17.75 13.03 -8.50
CA ASN A 83 -16.92 14.06 -9.14
C ASN A 83 -15.71 13.48 -9.88
N GLY A 84 -15.51 12.16 -9.87
CA GLY A 84 -14.29 11.53 -10.39
C GLY A 84 -14.08 11.80 -11.88
N GLU A 85 -15.11 11.62 -12.69
CA GLU A 85 -15.04 11.82 -14.14
C GLU A 85 -14.77 13.27 -14.52
N ALA A 86 -15.51 14.20 -13.93
CA ALA A 86 -15.34 15.63 -14.19
C ALA A 86 -13.93 16.11 -13.78
N LEU A 87 -13.41 15.60 -12.65
CA LEU A 87 -12.08 15.94 -12.18
C LEU A 87 -10.99 15.34 -13.08
N ALA A 88 -11.18 14.09 -13.54
CA ALA A 88 -10.27 13.46 -14.48
C ALA A 88 -10.21 14.19 -15.81
N GLN A 89 -11.36 14.62 -16.34
CA GLN A 89 -11.44 15.41 -17.56
C GLN A 89 -10.71 16.76 -17.42
N LYS A 90 -10.94 17.46 -16.32
CA LYS A 90 -10.27 18.75 -16.07
C LYS A 90 -8.76 18.58 -15.88
N LEU A 91 -8.34 17.60 -15.09
CA LEU A 91 -6.92 17.29 -14.90
C LEU A 91 -6.24 16.99 -16.24
N LYS A 92 -6.85 16.17 -17.10
CA LYS A 92 -6.31 15.88 -18.44
C LYS A 92 -6.09 17.15 -19.25
N THR A 93 -7.07 18.06 -19.27
CA THR A 93 -6.96 19.33 -19.98
C THR A 93 -5.80 20.17 -19.46
N VAL A 94 -5.66 20.29 -18.15
CA VAL A 94 -4.56 21.05 -17.51
C VAL A 94 -3.21 20.41 -17.80
N MET A 95 -3.11 19.08 -17.73
CA MET A 95 -1.88 18.35 -18.04
C MET A 95 -1.44 18.52 -19.49
N ASP A 96 -2.37 18.52 -20.45
CA ASP A 96 -2.06 18.73 -21.86
C ASP A 96 -1.45 20.12 -22.11
N ILE A 97 -1.97 21.13 -21.45
CA ILE A 97 -1.46 22.51 -21.55
C ILE A 97 -0.09 22.64 -20.86
N ALA A 98 0.01 22.13 -19.62
CA ALA A 98 1.20 22.33 -18.79
C ALA A 98 2.41 21.52 -19.27
N PHE A 99 2.22 20.32 -19.76
CA PHE A 99 3.33 19.41 -20.04
C PHE A 99 3.51 19.11 -21.53
N ALA A 100 2.53 19.31 -22.38
CA ALA A 100 2.62 19.05 -23.84
C ALA A 100 3.25 17.68 -24.18
N GLY A 101 3.01 16.66 -23.36
CA GLY A 101 3.56 15.31 -23.52
C GLY A 101 5.00 15.10 -22.98
N ASN A 102 5.59 16.09 -22.30
CA ASN A 102 6.97 16.02 -21.80
C ASN A 102 7.13 15.45 -20.38
N LEU A 103 6.14 14.70 -19.87
CA LEU A 103 6.27 14.02 -18.59
C LEU A 103 7.23 12.83 -18.67
N LYS A 104 8.06 12.67 -17.64
CA LYS A 104 9.02 11.58 -17.52
C LYS A 104 8.88 10.88 -16.16
N PRO A 105 7.77 10.16 -15.94
CA PRO A 105 7.59 9.39 -14.71
C PRO A 105 8.58 8.22 -14.64
N SER A 106 8.88 7.76 -13.42
CA SER A 106 9.76 6.61 -13.19
C SER A 106 9.07 5.30 -13.58
N ARG A 107 9.83 4.38 -14.17
CA ARG A 107 9.41 3.00 -14.42
C ARG A 107 9.73 2.05 -13.28
N GLU A 108 10.46 2.53 -12.27
CA GLU A 108 10.75 1.75 -11.08
C GLU A 108 9.53 1.71 -10.15
N PRO A 109 9.17 0.53 -9.59
CA PRO A 109 8.04 0.40 -8.67
C PRO A 109 8.15 1.29 -7.43
N GLU A 110 9.36 1.59 -6.97
CA GLU A 110 9.64 2.49 -5.85
C GLU A 110 9.62 3.98 -6.25
N GLY A 111 9.50 4.28 -7.55
CA GLY A 111 9.67 5.64 -8.05
C GLY A 111 11.13 6.07 -8.07
N THR A 112 11.37 7.36 -8.30
CA THR A 112 12.71 7.95 -8.25
C THR A 112 12.84 8.80 -6.99
N PRO A 113 13.83 8.55 -6.12
CA PRO A 113 14.08 9.40 -4.97
C PRO A 113 14.31 10.86 -5.38
N GLN A 114 13.67 11.78 -4.68
CA GLN A 114 13.78 13.22 -4.90
C GLN A 114 14.11 13.93 -3.59
N GLU A 115 15.01 14.88 -3.61
CA GLU A 115 15.38 15.65 -2.42
C GLU A 115 14.18 16.42 -1.89
N GLY A 116 13.93 16.31 -0.59
CA GLY A 116 12.80 16.97 0.08
C GLY A 116 11.42 16.34 -0.17
N VAL A 117 11.33 15.25 -0.95
CA VAL A 117 10.09 14.53 -1.22
C VAL A 117 10.08 13.19 -0.47
N PRO A 118 9.03 12.85 0.30
CA PRO A 118 8.92 11.54 0.94
C PRO A 118 9.04 10.39 -0.05
N GLY A 119 9.61 9.24 0.37
CA GLY A 119 9.88 8.10 -0.52
C GLY A 119 8.64 7.39 -1.07
N ASP A 120 7.46 7.70 -0.56
CA ASP A 120 6.16 7.26 -1.06
C ASP A 120 5.48 8.30 -1.96
N ARG A 121 6.20 9.38 -2.33
CA ARG A 121 5.72 10.42 -3.23
C ARG A 121 6.72 10.67 -4.36
N GLN A 122 6.20 11.13 -5.49
CA GLN A 122 7.00 11.57 -6.63
C GLN A 122 6.36 12.80 -7.27
N LYS A 123 7.10 13.90 -7.29
CA LYS A 123 6.70 15.10 -8.04
C LYS A 123 7.14 14.95 -9.50
N LEU A 124 6.22 15.20 -10.43
CA LEU A 124 6.46 15.09 -11.87
C LEU A 124 6.63 16.46 -12.54
N GLY A 125 6.11 17.51 -11.93
CA GLY A 125 6.20 18.87 -12.43
C GLY A 125 5.19 19.79 -11.77
N THR A 126 5.12 21.02 -12.22
CA THR A 126 4.17 22.04 -11.74
C THR A 126 3.26 22.48 -12.88
N MET A 127 1.98 22.55 -12.61
CA MET A 127 0.95 23.08 -13.49
C MET A 127 0.60 24.49 -13.02
N SER A 128 0.43 25.44 -13.94
CA SER A 128 0.05 26.82 -13.59
C SER A 128 -1.03 27.35 -14.52
N SER A 129 -1.92 28.15 -13.94
CA SER A 129 -2.95 28.90 -14.67
C SER A 129 -3.16 30.24 -13.98
N GLY A 130 -2.74 31.34 -14.63
CA GLY A 130 -2.69 32.65 -13.98
C GLY A 130 -1.81 32.64 -12.75
N ASP A 131 -2.38 33.01 -11.61
CA ASP A 131 -1.69 33.05 -10.31
C ASP A 131 -1.81 31.74 -9.50
N VAL A 132 -2.47 30.72 -10.06
CA VAL A 132 -2.66 29.42 -9.39
C VAL A 132 -1.60 28.43 -9.86
N GLU A 133 -0.91 27.81 -8.89
CA GLU A 133 0.06 26.76 -9.15
C GLU A 133 -0.30 25.49 -8.38
N ALA A 134 -0.13 24.34 -9.03
CA ALA A 134 -0.30 23.03 -8.42
C ALA A 134 0.80 22.08 -8.88
N ASP A 135 1.41 21.38 -7.95
CA ASP A 135 2.32 20.31 -8.28
C ASP A 135 1.56 19.06 -8.72
N LEU A 136 1.98 18.47 -9.83
CA LEU A 136 1.56 17.14 -10.22
C LEU A 136 2.38 16.14 -9.43
N GLU A 137 1.76 15.57 -8.40
CA GLU A 137 2.38 14.58 -7.55
C GLU A 137 1.68 13.23 -7.65
N LEU A 138 2.48 12.18 -7.55
CA LEU A 138 2.02 10.82 -7.32
C LEU A 138 2.27 10.43 -5.88
N VAL A 139 1.39 9.59 -5.34
CA VAL A 139 1.54 8.98 -4.02
C VAL A 139 1.39 7.47 -4.13
N ARG A 140 2.26 6.75 -3.42
CA ARG A 140 2.25 5.30 -3.36
C ARG A 140 1.40 4.84 -2.17
N VAL A 141 0.36 4.08 -2.44
CA VAL A 141 -0.57 3.59 -1.42
C VAL A 141 -0.65 2.06 -1.44
N SER A 142 -1.15 1.47 -0.35
CA SER A 142 -1.45 0.04 -0.30
C SER A 142 -2.87 -0.21 -0.76
N ASP A 143 -3.04 -1.02 -1.79
CA ASP A 143 -4.33 -1.51 -2.27
C ASP A 143 -4.54 -2.96 -1.80
N ALA A 144 -5.76 -3.32 -1.42
CA ALA A 144 -6.06 -4.64 -0.86
C ALA A 144 -5.85 -5.80 -1.87
N ASN A 145 -6.02 -5.53 -3.16
CA ASN A 145 -5.98 -6.53 -4.23
C ASN A 145 -4.70 -6.47 -5.06
N ALA A 146 -4.21 -5.25 -5.32
CA ALA A 146 -3.08 -5.01 -6.21
C ALA A 146 -1.75 -4.77 -5.47
N GLY A 147 -1.76 -4.74 -4.14
CA GLY A 147 -0.56 -4.48 -3.33
C GLY A 147 -0.22 -2.99 -3.28
N LYS A 148 1.02 -2.62 -3.61
CA LYS A 148 1.41 -1.20 -3.63
C LYS A 148 1.19 -0.63 -5.02
N ILE A 149 0.39 0.42 -5.10
CA ILE A 149 0.06 1.13 -6.34
C ILE A 149 0.36 2.63 -6.20
N TRP A 150 0.57 3.28 -7.32
CA TRP A 150 0.69 4.73 -7.41
C TRP A 150 -0.63 5.36 -7.85
N LEU A 151 -0.96 6.52 -7.28
CA LEU A 151 -2.14 7.32 -7.63
C LEU A 151 -1.74 8.79 -7.73
N ILE A 152 -2.46 9.56 -8.55
CA ILE A 152 -2.33 11.02 -8.58
C ILE A 152 -2.82 11.56 -7.24
N ALA A 153 -1.98 12.31 -6.55
CA ALA A 153 -2.18 12.69 -5.16
C ALA A 153 -3.40 13.59 -4.95
N SER A 154 -4.08 13.43 -3.82
CA SER A 154 -5.23 14.26 -3.43
C SER A 154 -4.88 15.75 -3.35
N ASP A 155 -3.64 16.07 -3.00
CA ASP A 155 -3.15 17.45 -2.90
C ASP A 155 -3.16 18.15 -4.27
N THR A 156 -2.70 17.44 -5.32
CA THR A 156 -2.86 17.87 -6.71
C THR A 156 -4.33 18.09 -7.06
N LEU A 157 -5.18 17.08 -6.75
CA LEU A 157 -6.60 17.09 -7.14
C LEU A 157 -7.41 18.19 -6.46
N THR A 158 -6.96 18.68 -5.33
CA THR A 158 -7.64 19.79 -4.62
C THR A 158 -7.49 21.11 -5.36
N LYS A 159 -6.38 21.30 -6.05
CA LYS A 159 -6.08 22.54 -6.79
C LYS A 159 -6.54 22.52 -8.25
N VAL A 160 -6.78 21.34 -8.84
CA VAL A 160 -7.23 21.20 -10.23
C VAL A 160 -8.48 22.04 -10.59
N PRO A 161 -9.51 22.17 -9.70
CA PRO A 161 -10.67 23.02 -10.01
C PRO A 161 -10.35 24.51 -10.17
N GLU A 162 -9.23 24.97 -9.67
CA GLU A 162 -8.81 26.39 -9.72
C GLU A 162 -7.89 26.68 -10.92
N LEU A 163 -7.31 25.64 -11.52
CA LEU A 163 -6.47 25.69 -12.73
C LEU A 163 -7.34 25.69 -14.01
#